data_3e081dcd614efa65b7b059970e79c89d
#
_entry.id   3e081dcd614efa65b7b059970e79c89d
#
_cell.length_a   1.000
_cell.length_b   1.000
_cell.length_c   1.000
_cell.angle_alpha   90.00
_cell.angle_beta   90.00
_cell.angle_gamma   90.00
#
_symmetry.space_group_name_H-M   'P 1'
#
loop_
_entity.id
_entity.type
_entity.pdbx_description
1 polymer ?
#
loop_
_entity_poly.entity_id
_entity_poly.type
_entity_poly.pdbx_seq_one_letter_code
_entity_poly.pdbx_strand_id
1 'polypeptide(L)'
;CKLCKENAGRGKSMKRLLNTLYITSGNRYLSLDGENVVVMEDKKEIGRIPLHNLQAIVTFGYTGASPALMGACAQRDIELSFMSGNGRFLARVSGEEKGNVTLRKTQYRISEKKEESVKIANNFILGKVYNARWVLERAARDYSMRLDAELLKKKSAFLGQSMNKIRQCEDAGTLLGLEGEAASVYFSTFDELILQQKEDFYFHGRNKRPPLDNVNAMLSFGYSLLAGMCGGALQAVGLDPYVGFFHTDRPGRMSLALDLMEEFRSVIVDRFVLTLINKRIMKPEYFLTKENGAVIMTEEGRKAFLSAWQGKKQEMITHPFLGEKIEWGMVPYAQSMLLARFLRGDLDEYPPFLWK
;
A
#
# COMPACT_ATOMS: atom_id res chain seq x y z
N CYS A 1 15.76 23.83 -4.07
CA CYS A 1 15.08 24.98 -4.62
C CYS A 1 14.73 25.97 -3.49
N LYS A 2 15.12 27.26 -3.64
CA LYS A 2 14.94 28.31 -2.60
C LYS A 2 13.45 28.55 -2.23
N LEU A 3 12.54 28.34 -3.15
CA LEU A 3 11.09 28.49 -2.94
C LEU A 3 10.47 27.43 -2.00
N CYS A 4 11.11 26.28 -1.79
CA CYS A 4 10.66 25.27 -0.84
C CYS A 4 11.01 25.62 0.61
N LYS A 5 11.97 26.54 0.85
CA LYS A 5 12.39 26.92 2.21
C LYS A 5 11.58 28.08 2.81
N GLU A 6 10.97 28.93 2.01
CA GLU A 6 10.24 30.10 2.50
C GLU A 6 8.80 29.83 2.98
N ASN A 7 8.19 28.70 2.61
CA ASN A 7 6.87 28.29 3.10
C ASN A 7 6.90 27.31 4.29
N ALA A 8 8.09 27.00 4.80
CA ALA A 8 8.27 26.17 6.01
C ALA A 8 8.00 26.92 7.33
N GLY A 9 7.64 28.19 7.27
CA GLY A 9 7.58 29.11 8.42
C GLY A 9 6.23 29.22 9.13
N ARG A 10 5.19 28.42 8.82
CA ARG A 10 3.99 28.27 9.66
C ARG A 10 3.68 26.80 9.83
N GLY A 11 4.46 26.17 10.71
CA GLY A 11 4.35 24.78 11.06
C GLY A 11 3.02 24.43 11.75
N LYS A 12 2.08 23.86 11.01
CA LYS A 12 1.30 22.78 11.60
C LYS A 12 2.23 21.58 11.61
N SER A 13 2.76 21.23 12.77
CA SER A 13 3.47 19.99 13.03
C SER A 13 2.69 18.85 12.37
N MET A 14 3.30 18.17 11.41
CA MET A 14 2.74 16.98 10.78
C MET A 14 2.39 15.99 11.91
N LYS A 15 1.10 15.66 12.08
CA LYS A 15 0.66 14.75 13.14
C LYS A 15 1.43 13.43 13.02
N ARG A 16 2.29 13.14 14.01
CA ARG A 16 3.13 11.94 14.09
C ARG A 16 2.36 10.70 14.55
N LEU A 17 1.15 10.48 14.07
CA LEU A 17 0.30 9.41 14.56
C LEU A 17 0.07 8.38 13.47
N LEU A 18 0.96 7.37 13.37
CA LEU A 18 0.74 6.17 12.56
C LEU A 18 -0.01 5.07 13.34
N ASN A 19 -0.80 5.44 14.32
CA ASN A 19 -1.50 4.49 15.16
C ASN A 19 -2.78 4.01 14.46
N THR A 20 -2.78 2.76 14.06
CA THR A 20 -3.98 2.07 13.55
C THR A 20 -4.46 1.05 14.56
N LEU A 21 -5.74 1.15 14.93
CA LEU A 21 -6.40 0.14 15.74
C LEU A 21 -6.91 -0.98 14.82
N TYR A 22 -6.40 -2.20 14.99
CA TYR A 22 -6.85 -3.37 14.27
C TYR A 22 -7.76 -4.22 15.16
N ILE A 23 -9.00 -4.46 14.71
CA ILE A 23 -9.95 -5.36 15.36
C ILE A 23 -10.01 -6.65 14.54
N THR A 24 -9.33 -7.69 15.00
CA THR A 24 -9.15 -8.95 14.27
C THR A 24 -10.23 -10.00 14.52
N SER A 25 -11.04 -9.83 15.57
CA SER A 25 -12.13 -10.73 15.96
C SER A 25 -13.49 -10.19 15.49
N GLY A 26 -14.28 -11.02 14.83
CA GLY A 26 -15.58 -10.64 14.25
C GLY A 26 -16.72 -10.41 15.23
N ASN A 27 -16.56 -10.82 16.51
CA ASN A 27 -17.61 -10.74 17.52
C ASN A 27 -17.56 -9.45 18.35
N ARG A 28 -16.87 -8.43 17.86
CA ARG A 28 -16.69 -7.18 18.58
C ARG A 28 -17.57 -6.08 18.03
N TYR A 29 -17.92 -5.14 18.89
CA TYR A 29 -18.66 -3.94 18.54
C TYR A 29 -17.90 -2.72 19.03
N LEU A 30 -17.83 -1.68 18.19
CA LEU A 30 -17.12 -0.44 18.47
C LEU A 30 -18.12 0.67 18.80
N SER A 31 -17.95 1.35 19.92
CA SER A 31 -18.76 2.50 20.30
C SER A 31 -17.90 3.70 20.65
N LEU A 32 -18.54 4.87 20.66
CA LEU A 32 -17.96 6.11 21.15
C LEU A 32 -18.38 6.33 22.59
N ASP A 33 -17.42 6.62 23.46
CA ASP A 33 -17.68 7.14 24.81
C ASP A 33 -16.74 8.31 25.09
N GLY A 34 -17.30 9.51 25.15
CA GLY A 34 -16.53 10.76 25.17
C GLY A 34 -15.59 10.86 23.97
N GLU A 35 -14.29 11.00 24.21
CA GLU A 35 -13.25 11.05 23.17
C GLU A 35 -12.56 9.69 22.95
N ASN A 36 -13.21 8.57 23.32
CA ASN A 36 -12.60 7.25 23.23
C ASN A 36 -13.41 6.30 22.34
N VAL A 37 -12.69 5.46 21.61
CA VAL A 37 -13.23 4.23 21.03
C VAL A 37 -13.30 3.19 22.15
N VAL A 38 -14.49 2.66 22.40
CA VAL A 38 -14.72 1.54 23.31
C VAL A 38 -14.93 0.28 22.50
N VAL A 39 -14.13 -0.74 22.78
CA VAL A 39 -14.24 -2.06 22.16
C VAL A 39 -15.05 -2.96 23.07
N MET A 40 -16.19 -3.45 22.58
CA MET A 40 -17.12 -4.31 23.30
C MET A 40 -17.05 -5.74 22.77
N GLU A 41 -17.11 -6.71 23.64
CA GLU A 41 -17.31 -8.14 23.34
C GLU A 41 -18.36 -8.69 24.30
N ASP A 42 -19.40 -9.32 23.78
CA ASP A 42 -20.55 -9.84 24.59
C ASP A 42 -21.11 -8.80 25.56
N LYS A 43 -21.27 -7.56 25.11
CA LYS A 43 -21.76 -6.40 25.89
C LYS A 43 -20.84 -5.97 27.06
N LYS A 44 -19.61 -6.50 27.13
CA LYS A 44 -18.60 -6.07 28.10
C LYS A 44 -17.52 -5.23 27.41
N GLU A 45 -17.08 -4.18 28.05
CA GLU A 45 -15.92 -3.41 27.60
C GLU A 45 -14.66 -4.27 27.80
N ILE A 46 -13.92 -4.46 26.69
CA ILE A 46 -12.63 -5.18 26.69
C ILE A 46 -11.44 -4.28 26.37
N GLY A 47 -11.72 -3.03 25.95
CA GLY A 47 -10.66 -2.07 25.65
C GLY A 47 -11.21 -0.67 25.40
N ARG A 48 -10.36 0.34 25.68
CA ARG A 48 -10.67 1.76 25.50
C ARG A 48 -9.45 2.46 24.95
N ILE A 49 -9.60 3.19 23.85
CA ILE A 49 -8.51 3.87 23.16
C ILE A 49 -8.93 5.30 22.81
N PRO A 50 -8.13 6.33 23.20
CA PRO A 50 -8.41 7.72 22.84
C PRO A 50 -8.37 7.93 21.31
N LEU A 51 -9.40 8.58 20.74
CA LEU A 51 -9.50 8.88 19.31
C LEU A 51 -8.34 9.75 18.81
N HIS A 52 -7.89 10.70 19.61
CA HIS A 52 -6.80 11.59 19.23
C HIS A 52 -5.46 10.88 18.99
N ASN A 53 -5.32 9.64 19.46
CA ASN A 53 -4.16 8.78 19.23
C ASN A 53 -4.27 7.95 17.95
N LEU A 54 -5.42 7.99 17.25
CA LEU A 54 -5.68 7.15 16.10
C LEU A 54 -5.69 7.94 14.79
N GLN A 55 -5.15 7.33 13.76
CA GLN A 55 -5.31 7.74 12.36
C GLN A 55 -6.28 6.85 11.60
N ALA A 56 -6.35 5.58 12.00
CA ALA A 56 -7.23 4.64 11.35
C ALA A 56 -7.72 3.57 12.34
N ILE A 57 -8.90 3.04 12.05
CA ILE A 57 -9.48 1.85 12.67
C ILE A 57 -9.81 0.89 11.53
N VAL A 58 -9.27 -0.32 11.58
CA VAL A 58 -9.51 -1.36 10.59
C VAL A 58 -10.09 -2.59 11.28
N THR A 59 -11.30 -2.97 10.89
CA THR A 59 -11.99 -4.13 11.46
C THR A 59 -11.98 -5.30 10.49
N PHE A 60 -11.93 -6.52 11.01
CA PHE A 60 -11.97 -7.76 10.24
C PHE A 60 -13.14 -8.64 10.69
N GLY A 61 -13.88 -9.17 9.74
CA GLY A 61 -15.09 -9.95 10.00
C GLY A 61 -16.33 -9.07 10.11
N TYR A 62 -17.31 -9.51 10.88
CA TYR A 62 -18.61 -8.83 11.05
C TYR A 62 -18.64 -7.90 12.26
N THR A 63 -17.56 -7.20 12.52
CA THR A 63 -17.49 -6.17 13.57
C THR A 63 -18.38 -4.99 13.21
N GLY A 64 -19.29 -4.60 14.12
CA GLY A 64 -20.12 -3.41 13.98
C GLY A 64 -19.50 -2.18 14.63
N ALA A 65 -19.96 -0.99 14.23
CA ALA A 65 -19.61 0.27 14.90
C ALA A 65 -20.83 1.16 15.08
N SER A 66 -20.86 1.94 16.17
CA SER A 66 -21.98 2.86 16.43
C SER A 66 -21.96 4.04 15.46
N PRO A 67 -23.13 4.60 15.07
CA PRO A 67 -23.19 5.81 14.25
C PRO A 67 -22.44 7.00 14.87
N ALA A 68 -22.46 7.12 16.20
CA ALA A 68 -21.73 8.16 16.93
C ALA A 68 -20.22 8.03 16.70
N LEU A 69 -19.65 6.82 16.76
CA LEU A 69 -18.24 6.58 16.48
C LEU A 69 -17.91 6.86 15.00
N MET A 70 -18.78 6.41 14.10
CA MET A 70 -18.61 6.68 12.66
C MET A 70 -18.54 8.18 12.38
N GLY A 71 -19.47 8.98 12.95
CA GLY A 71 -19.49 10.42 12.83
C GLY A 71 -18.25 11.10 13.44
N ALA A 72 -17.83 10.65 14.63
CA ALA A 72 -16.63 11.16 15.29
C ALA A 72 -15.35 10.88 14.49
N CYS A 73 -15.24 9.69 13.88
CA CYS A 73 -14.15 9.35 12.99
C CYS A 73 -14.14 10.24 11.73
N ALA A 74 -15.29 10.40 11.09
CA ALA A 74 -15.46 11.24 9.89
C ALA A 74 -15.08 12.70 10.14
N GLN A 75 -15.51 13.28 11.26
CA GLN A 75 -15.19 14.67 11.63
C GLN A 75 -13.69 14.91 11.91
N ARG A 76 -12.99 13.86 12.38
CA ARG A 76 -11.56 13.93 12.77
C ARG A 76 -10.60 13.42 11.71
N ASP A 77 -11.12 13.10 10.53
CA ASP A 77 -10.35 12.47 9.43
C ASP A 77 -9.64 11.16 9.87
N ILE A 78 -10.28 10.41 10.78
CA ILE A 78 -9.84 9.07 11.19
C ILE A 78 -10.50 8.05 10.24
N GLU A 79 -9.68 7.30 9.51
CA GLU A 79 -10.20 6.25 8.63
C GLU A 79 -10.83 5.13 9.45
N LEU A 80 -12.10 4.81 9.20
CA LEU A 80 -12.75 3.62 9.76
C LEU A 80 -13.14 2.70 8.60
N SER A 81 -12.41 1.60 8.47
CA SER A 81 -12.55 0.63 7.39
C SER A 81 -13.00 -0.74 7.90
N PHE A 82 -13.92 -1.36 7.15
CA PHE A 82 -14.44 -2.70 7.40
C PHE A 82 -13.89 -3.66 6.35
N MET A 83 -13.29 -4.75 6.82
CA MET A 83 -12.75 -5.81 6.00
C MET A 83 -13.46 -7.13 6.28
N SER A 84 -13.62 -8.00 5.30
CA SER A 84 -14.02 -9.39 5.54
C SER A 84 -12.98 -10.10 6.41
N GLY A 85 -13.34 -11.24 7.02
CA GLY A 85 -12.39 -12.07 7.75
C GLY A 85 -11.15 -12.48 6.95
N ASN A 86 -11.23 -12.46 5.62
CA ASN A 86 -10.12 -12.78 4.71
C ASN A 86 -9.37 -11.54 4.20
N GLY A 87 -9.63 -10.36 4.76
CA GLY A 87 -8.95 -9.12 4.37
C GLY A 87 -9.48 -8.45 3.09
N ARG A 88 -10.65 -8.88 2.56
CA ARG A 88 -11.29 -8.16 1.46
C ARG A 88 -11.98 -6.91 2.00
N PHE A 89 -11.74 -5.77 1.36
CA PHE A 89 -12.42 -4.52 1.65
C PHE A 89 -13.94 -4.69 1.49
N LEU A 90 -14.72 -4.21 2.45
CA LEU A 90 -16.18 -4.23 2.44
C LEU A 90 -16.75 -2.81 2.36
N ALA A 91 -16.35 -1.94 3.30
CA ALA A 91 -16.86 -0.59 3.41
C ALA A 91 -15.87 0.31 4.14
N ARG A 92 -16.04 1.62 3.98
CA ARG A 92 -15.32 2.64 4.74
C ARG A 92 -16.30 3.74 5.11
N VAL A 93 -16.11 4.30 6.31
CA VAL A 93 -16.79 5.54 6.72
C VAL A 93 -16.10 6.71 6.03
N SER A 94 -16.87 7.51 5.32
CA SER A 94 -16.42 8.75 4.69
C SER A 94 -17.22 9.90 5.28
N GLY A 95 -16.52 10.97 5.65
CA GLY A 95 -17.14 12.22 6.08
C GLY A 95 -17.56 13.11 4.90
N GLU A 96 -17.90 14.35 5.20
CA GLU A 96 -18.13 15.36 4.17
C GLU A 96 -16.88 15.54 3.31
N GLU A 97 -17.07 15.65 2.01
CA GLU A 97 -15.99 15.89 1.07
C GLU A 97 -15.45 17.31 1.22
N LYS A 98 -14.32 17.44 1.90
CA LYS A 98 -13.60 18.71 2.11
C LYS A 98 -12.61 19.02 0.99
N GLY A 99 -12.74 18.41 -0.18
CA GLY A 99 -11.73 18.45 -1.24
C GLY A 99 -11.80 19.68 -2.13
N ASN A 100 -10.67 20.03 -2.71
CA ASN A 100 -10.54 21.07 -3.72
C ASN A 100 -11.19 20.61 -5.04
N VAL A 101 -12.38 21.14 -5.37
CA VAL A 101 -13.14 20.82 -6.58
C VAL A 101 -12.32 21.10 -7.85
N THR A 102 -11.50 22.17 -7.86
CA THR A 102 -10.62 22.50 -9.00
C THR A 102 -9.57 21.42 -9.24
N LEU A 103 -8.97 20.87 -8.19
CA LEU A 103 -8.00 19.78 -8.28
C LEU A 103 -8.63 18.51 -8.88
N ARG A 104 -9.84 18.11 -8.43
CA ARG A 104 -10.55 16.96 -9.01
C ARG A 104 -10.94 17.20 -10.47
N LYS A 105 -11.43 18.39 -10.81
CA LYS A 105 -11.69 18.72 -12.21
C LYS A 105 -10.45 18.60 -13.09
N THR A 106 -9.28 19.00 -12.59
CA THR A 106 -8.01 18.82 -13.30
C THR A 106 -7.66 17.33 -13.43
N GLN A 107 -7.78 16.56 -12.34
CA GLN A 107 -7.58 15.11 -12.37
C GLN A 107 -8.46 14.44 -13.43
N TYR A 108 -9.77 14.73 -13.47
CA TYR A 108 -10.70 14.15 -14.43
C TYR A 108 -10.37 14.52 -15.87
N ARG A 109 -10.08 15.81 -16.15
CA ARG A 109 -9.68 16.25 -17.48
C ARG A 109 -8.41 15.58 -18.00
N ILE A 110 -7.43 15.36 -17.13
CA ILE A 110 -6.18 14.69 -17.50
C ILE A 110 -6.43 13.18 -17.70
N SER A 111 -7.23 12.54 -16.87
CA SER A 111 -7.53 11.11 -17.00
C SER A 111 -8.27 10.77 -18.29
N GLU A 112 -9.07 11.70 -18.84
CA GLU A 112 -9.77 11.55 -20.12
C GLU A 112 -8.83 11.71 -21.33
N LYS A 113 -7.70 12.40 -21.18
CA LYS A 113 -6.72 12.65 -22.22
C LYS A 113 -5.61 11.61 -22.21
N LYS A 114 -5.65 10.65 -23.14
CA LYS A 114 -4.73 9.51 -23.19
C LYS A 114 -3.26 9.91 -23.13
N GLU A 115 -2.87 10.94 -23.87
CA GLU A 115 -1.47 11.42 -23.95
C GLU A 115 -0.98 12.05 -22.64
N GLU A 116 -1.84 12.75 -21.91
CA GLU A 116 -1.51 13.33 -20.60
C GLU A 116 -1.53 12.26 -19.51
N SER A 117 -2.50 11.36 -19.56
CA SER A 117 -2.67 10.25 -18.62
C SER A 117 -1.48 9.29 -18.65
N VAL A 118 -1.01 8.92 -19.85
CA VAL A 118 0.12 7.97 -20.01
C VAL A 118 1.42 8.53 -19.44
N LYS A 119 1.65 9.85 -19.48
CA LYS A 119 2.84 10.48 -18.87
C LYS A 119 2.89 10.28 -17.37
N ILE A 120 1.72 10.40 -16.69
CA ILE A 120 1.62 10.15 -15.25
C ILE A 120 1.76 8.65 -14.96
N ALA A 121 1.10 7.81 -15.77
CA ALA A 121 1.18 6.36 -15.68
C ALA A 121 2.62 5.84 -15.81
N ASN A 122 3.40 6.41 -16.75
CA ASN A 122 4.82 6.08 -16.93
C ASN A 122 5.60 6.25 -15.62
N ASN A 123 5.35 7.31 -14.86
CA ASN A 123 6.05 7.57 -13.60
C ASN A 123 5.68 6.56 -12.52
N PHE A 124 4.42 6.14 -12.41
CA PHE A 124 4.04 5.05 -11.49
C PHE A 124 4.73 3.74 -11.85
N ILE A 125 4.74 3.38 -13.14
CA ILE A 125 5.35 2.13 -13.60
C ILE A 125 6.88 2.20 -13.54
N LEU A 126 7.47 3.37 -13.82
CA LEU A 126 8.90 3.61 -13.62
C LEU A 126 9.30 3.37 -12.15
N GLY A 127 8.54 3.94 -11.21
CA GLY A 127 8.74 3.72 -9.77
C GLY A 127 8.65 2.24 -9.39
N LYS A 128 7.63 1.53 -9.90
CA LYS A 128 7.46 0.09 -9.71
C LYS A 128 8.69 -0.70 -10.16
N VAL A 129 9.12 -0.50 -11.41
CA VAL A 129 10.21 -1.28 -12.01
C VAL A 129 11.55 -0.93 -11.37
N TYR A 130 11.79 0.36 -11.10
CA TYR A 130 12.98 0.80 -10.36
C TYR A 130 13.09 0.14 -8.99
N ASN A 131 12.04 0.19 -8.23
CA ASN A 131 12.01 -0.35 -6.87
C ASN A 131 12.12 -1.88 -6.87
N ALA A 132 11.48 -2.59 -7.81
CA ALA A 132 11.64 -4.02 -8.00
C ALA A 132 13.09 -4.39 -8.34
N ARG A 133 13.73 -3.63 -9.24
CA ARG A 133 15.15 -3.79 -9.57
C ARG A 133 16.02 -3.69 -8.32
N TRP A 134 15.81 -2.67 -7.48
CA TRP A 134 16.62 -2.47 -6.27
C TRP A 134 16.39 -3.54 -5.20
N VAL A 135 15.23 -4.19 -5.17
CA VAL A 135 15.03 -5.39 -4.34
C VAL A 135 15.98 -6.50 -4.77
N LEU A 136 16.12 -6.76 -6.08
CA LEU A 136 17.03 -7.78 -6.62
C LEU A 136 18.49 -7.40 -6.39
N GLU A 137 18.90 -6.16 -6.65
CA GLU A 137 20.27 -5.67 -6.44
C GLU A 137 20.72 -5.83 -4.97
N ARG A 138 19.83 -5.47 -4.03
CA ARG A 138 20.13 -5.64 -2.59
C ARG A 138 20.22 -7.11 -2.22
N ALA A 139 19.32 -7.96 -2.70
CA ALA A 139 19.37 -9.39 -2.43
C ALA A 139 20.66 -10.03 -2.96
N ALA A 140 21.05 -9.70 -4.21
CA ALA A 140 22.27 -10.18 -4.81
C ALA A 140 23.53 -9.73 -4.05
N ARG A 141 23.52 -8.52 -3.45
CA ARG A 141 24.63 -8.01 -2.66
C ARG A 141 24.66 -8.63 -1.25
N ASP A 142 23.52 -8.62 -0.56
CA ASP A 142 23.44 -8.93 0.86
C ASP A 142 23.45 -10.45 1.13
N TYR A 143 23.07 -11.27 0.14
CA TYR A 143 22.96 -12.73 0.24
C TYR A 143 23.68 -13.49 -0.87
N SER A 144 24.75 -12.91 -1.43
CA SER A 144 25.51 -13.48 -2.56
C SER A 144 26.01 -14.93 -2.34
N MET A 145 26.25 -15.33 -1.10
CA MET A 145 26.67 -16.71 -0.74
C MET A 145 25.51 -17.71 -0.67
N ARG A 146 24.26 -17.25 -0.74
CA ARG A 146 23.07 -18.09 -0.54
C ARG A 146 22.12 -18.08 -1.73
N LEU A 147 22.30 -17.13 -2.64
CA LEU A 147 21.45 -16.89 -3.81
C LEU A 147 22.29 -16.96 -5.08
N ASP A 148 21.64 -17.24 -6.20
CA ASP A 148 22.25 -17.04 -7.52
C ASP A 148 22.31 -15.52 -7.84
N ALA A 149 23.43 -14.91 -7.39
CA ALA A 149 23.66 -13.49 -7.57
C ALA A 149 23.79 -13.09 -9.05
N GLU A 150 24.27 -14.00 -9.92
CA GLU A 150 24.39 -13.72 -11.36
C GLU A 150 23.01 -13.70 -12.01
N LEU A 151 22.15 -14.64 -11.69
CA LEU A 151 20.75 -14.64 -12.14
C LEU A 151 20.04 -13.36 -11.72
N LEU A 152 20.15 -12.97 -10.45
CA LEU A 152 19.51 -11.75 -9.93
C LEU A 152 20.03 -10.49 -10.63
N LYS A 153 21.34 -10.38 -10.88
CA LYS A 153 21.94 -9.27 -11.63
C LYS A 153 21.47 -9.23 -13.07
N LYS A 154 21.36 -10.38 -13.74
CA LYS A 154 20.84 -10.48 -15.10
C LYS A 154 19.40 -9.98 -15.18
N LYS A 155 18.54 -10.39 -14.23
CA LYS A 155 17.15 -9.95 -14.16
C LYS A 155 17.06 -8.46 -13.80
N SER A 156 17.90 -7.96 -12.90
CA SER A 156 18.02 -6.53 -12.59
C SER A 156 18.44 -5.70 -13.81
N ALA A 157 19.39 -6.16 -14.61
CA ALA A 157 19.81 -5.49 -15.83
C ALA A 157 18.64 -5.39 -16.84
N PHE A 158 17.85 -6.47 -16.98
CA PHE A 158 16.65 -6.46 -17.81
C PHE A 158 15.65 -5.39 -17.35
N LEU A 159 15.35 -5.33 -16.04
CA LEU A 159 14.47 -4.30 -15.47
C LEU A 159 15.02 -2.89 -15.72
N GLY A 160 16.36 -2.72 -15.67
CA GLY A 160 17.03 -1.48 -16.04
C GLY A 160 16.79 -1.04 -17.49
N GLN A 161 16.81 -1.99 -18.42
CA GLN A 161 16.50 -1.71 -19.84
C GLN A 161 15.01 -1.38 -20.04
N SER A 162 14.11 -2.08 -19.33
CA SER A 162 12.66 -1.83 -19.38
C SER A 162 12.32 -0.39 -18.95
N MET A 163 13.05 0.17 -17.97
CA MET A 163 12.83 1.56 -17.52
C MET A 163 13.04 2.59 -18.65
N ASN A 164 14.01 2.38 -19.55
CA ASN A 164 14.22 3.29 -20.70
C ASN A 164 13.05 3.24 -21.68
N LYS A 165 12.51 2.05 -21.94
CA LYS A 165 11.32 1.86 -22.78
C LYS A 165 10.08 2.51 -22.15
N ILE A 166 9.90 2.37 -20.84
CA ILE A 166 8.78 2.96 -20.10
C ILE A 166 8.81 4.48 -20.18
N ARG A 167 9.98 5.11 -20.01
CA ARG A 167 10.13 6.57 -20.09
C ARG A 167 9.72 7.16 -21.44
N GLN A 168 9.90 6.40 -22.52
CA GLN A 168 9.61 6.81 -23.88
C GLN A 168 8.24 6.31 -24.38
N CYS A 169 7.48 5.67 -23.52
CA CYS A 169 6.20 5.08 -23.91
C CYS A 169 5.12 6.15 -24.00
N GLU A 170 4.44 6.23 -25.14
CA GLU A 170 3.35 7.18 -25.42
C GLU A 170 1.98 6.51 -25.49
N ASP A 171 1.95 5.17 -25.39
CA ASP A 171 0.73 4.39 -25.50
C ASP A 171 0.45 3.53 -24.27
N ALA A 172 -0.77 3.61 -23.73
CA ALA A 172 -1.18 2.89 -22.52
C ALA A 172 -1.17 1.36 -22.69
N GLY A 173 -1.47 0.86 -23.90
CA GLY A 173 -1.43 -0.58 -24.19
C GLY A 173 -0.02 -1.14 -24.17
N THR A 174 0.91 -0.40 -24.80
CA THR A 174 2.35 -0.69 -24.78
C THR A 174 2.89 -0.62 -23.35
N LEU A 175 2.50 0.41 -22.57
CA LEU A 175 2.90 0.54 -21.16
C LEU A 175 2.43 -0.66 -20.33
N LEU A 176 1.20 -1.13 -20.54
CA LEU A 176 0.66 -2.32 -19.86
C LEU A 176 1.45 -3.58 -20.20
N GLY A 177 1.87 -3.73 -21.46
CA GLY A 177 2.74 -4.82 -21.90
C GLY A 177 4.11 -4.78 -21.22
N LEU A 178 4.75 -3.61 -21.17
CA LEU A 178 6.06 -3.39 -20.52
C LEU A 178 5.97 -3.66 -19.00
N GLU A 179 4.90 -3.21 -18.36
CA GLU A 179 4.62 -3.49 -16.96
C GLU A 179 4.51 -4.99 -16.68
N GLY A 180 3.69 -5.70 -17.49
CA GLY A 180 3.48 -7.14 -17.36
C GLY A 180 4.76 -7.95 -17.56
N GLU A 181 5.58 -7.58 -18.57
CA GLU A 181 6.88 -8.20 -18.81
C GLU A 181 7.83 -8.00 -17.62
N ALA A 182 7.97 -6.76 -17.14
CA ALA A 182 8.80 -6.43 -15.99
C ALA A 182 8.33 -7.16 -14.71
N ALA A 183 7.02 -7.25 -14.47
CA ALA A 183 6.46 -7.98 -13.35
C ALA A 183 6.75 -9.48 -13.46
N SER A 184 6.61 -10.08 -14.65
CA SER A 184 6.94 -11.48 -14.90
C SER A 184 8.40 -11.78 -14.59
N VAL A 185 9.32 -10.92 -15.07
CA VAL A 185 10.76 -11.05 -14.81
C VAL A 185 11.07 -10.94 -13.31
N TYR A 186 10.49 -9.99 -12.62
CA TYR A 186 10.66 -9.84 -11.17
C TYR A 186 10.14 -11.04 -10.39
N PHE A 187 8.91 -11.47 -10.65
CA PHE A 187 8.32 -12.60 -9.92
C PHE A 187 8.93 -13.95 -10.27
N SER A 188 9.60 -14.08 -11.42
CA SER A 188 10.35 -15.31 -11.75
C SER A 188 11.54 -15.59 -10.81
N THR A 189 11.98 -14.59 -10.04
CA THR A 189 13.07 -14.70 -9.06
C THR A 189 12.56 -14.71 -7.62
N PHE A 190 11.26 -14.60 -7.40
CA PHE A 190 10.71 -14.36 -6.06
C PHE A 190 10.95 -15.54 -5.11
N ASP A 191 10.86 -16.77 -5.62
CA ASP A 191 11.13 -17.97 -4.82
C ASP A 191 12.57 -18.03 -4.32
N GLU A 192 13.54 -17.57 -5.14
CA GLU A 192 14.95 -17.48 -4.74
C GLU A 192 15.16 -16.59 -3.51
N LEU A 193 14.34 -15.55 -3.34
CA LEU A 193 14.43 -14.61 -2.21
C LEU A 193 13.89 -15.19 -0.90
N ILE A 194 13.25 -16.35 -0.94
CA ILE A 194 12.79 -17.10 0.23
C ILE A 194 13.97 -17.94 0.73
N LEU A 195 14.57 -17.53 1.87
CA LEU A 195 15.79 -18.14 2.40
C LEU A 195 15.54 -19.14 3.53
N GLN A 196 14.32 -19.16 4.07
CA GLN A 196 13.92 -19.98 5.21
C GLN A 196 12.56 -20.61 4.95
N GLN A 197 12.30 -21.77 5.60
CA GLN A 197 11.00 -22.43 5.58
C GLN A 197 10.49 -22.75 4.16
N LYS A 198 11.38 -23.11 3.23
CA LYS A 198 11.02 -23.33 1.81
C LYS A 198 10.03 -24.48 1.58
N GLU A 199 9.93 -25.43 2.50
CA GLU A 199 8.96 -26.54 2.43
C GLU A 199 7.52 -26.04 2.56
N ASP A 200 7.29 -24.98 3.34
CA ASP A 200 5.97 -24.43 3.63
C ASP A 200 5.70 -23.10 2.91
N PHE A 201 6.78 -22.37 2.58
CA PHE A 201 6.73 -21.09 1.90
C PHE A 201 7.48 -21.16 0.58
N TYR A 202 6.77 -21.45 -0.48
CA TYR A 202 7.26 -21.52 -1.86
C TYR A 202 6.44 -20.58 -2.75
N PHE A 203 7.01 -20.20 -3.89
CA PHE A 203 6.37 -19.28 -4.81
C PHE A 203 6.56 -19.74 -6.26
N HIS A 204 5.53 -20.35 -6.84
CA HIS A 204 5.53 -20.83 -8.22
C HIS A 204 4.96 -19.82 -9.23
N GLY A 205 4.59 -18.64 -8.74
CA GLY A 205 4.00 -17.57 -9.54
C GLY A 205 2.89 -16.84 -8.80
N ARG A 206 2.52 -15.68 -9.34
CA ARG A 206 1.50 -14.84 -8.69
C ARG A 206 0.09 -15.35 -8.98
N ASN A 207 -0.59 -15.83 -7.95
CA ASN A 207 -2.01 -16.16 -7.95
C ASN A 207 -2.74 -15.33 -6.87
N LYS A 208 -3.98 -14.88 -7.13
CA LYS A 208 -4.62 -13.90 -6.26
C LYS A 208 -6.13 -14.07 -6.03
N ARG A 209 -6.81 -14.90 -6.79
CA ARG A 209 -8.29 -15.03 -6.72
C ARG A 209 -8.73 -16.46 -6.98
N PRO A 210 -8.62 -17.32 -5.98
CA PRO A 210 -8.04 -17.14 -4.65
C PRO A 210 -6.51 -17.28 -4.63
N PRO A 211 -5.80 -16.89 -3.56
CA PRO A 211 -4.42 -17.28 -3.34
C PRO A 211 -4.36 -18.80 -3.03
N LEU A 212 -3.37 -19.51 -3.59
CA LEU A 212 -3.25 -20.96 -3.52
C LEU A 212 -2.06 -21.45 -2.71
N ASP A 213 -1.28 -20.54 -2.15
CA ASP A 213 -0.13 -20.81 -1.28
C ASP A 213 0.02 -19.72 -0.21
N ASN A 214 0.84 -20.01 0.80
CA ASN A 214 1.04 -19.14 1.97
C ASN A 214 1.62 -17.78 1.58
N VAL A 215 2.55 -17.75 0.61
CA VAL A 215 3.20 -16.53 0.14
C VAL A 215 2.20 -15.63 -0.58
N ASN A 216 1.42 -16.19 -1.50
CA ASN A 216 0.39 -15.45 -2.22
C ASN A 216 -0.75 -14.97 -1.30
N ALA A 217 -1.07 -15.71 -0.24
CA ALA A 217 -2.02 -15.27 0.78
C ALA A 217 -1.52 -14.01 1.50
N MET A 218 -0.25 -13.98 1.93
CA MET A 218 0.37 -12.81 2.56
C MET A 218 0.50 -11.63 1.60
N LEU A 219 0.94 -11.85 0.37
CA LEU A 219 1.05 -10.80 -0.64
C LEU A 219 -0.31 -10.16 -0.92
N SER A 220 -1.36 -10.96 -1.08
CA SER A 220 -2.72 -10.47 -1.33
C SER A 220 -3.26 -9.64 -0.17
N PHE A 221 -3.01 -10.09 1.06
CA PHE A 221 -3.40 -9.37 2.27
C PHE A 221 -2.65 -8.05 2.40
N GLY A 222 -1.32 -8.06 2.25
CA GLY A 222 -0.47 -6.87 2.30
C GLY A 222 -0.83 -5.84 1.23
N TYR A 223 -1.12 -6.28 -0.01
CA TYR A 223 -1.58 -5.37 -1.07
C TYR A 223 -2.95 -4.76 -0.77
N SER A 224 -3.85 -5.49 -0.12
CA SER A 224 -5.15 -4.93 0.30
C SER A 224 -4.97 -3.83 1.35
N LEU A 225 -4.06 -4.03 2.31
CA LEU A 225 -3.73 -3.01 3.31
C LEU A 225 -3.08 -1.77 2.66
N LEU A 226 -2.13 -1.99 1.75
CA LEU A 226 -1.44 -0.90 1.04
C LEU A 226 -2.40 -0.11 0.14
N ALA A 227 -3.31 -0.78 -0.58
CA ALA A 227 -4.32 -0.12 -1.40
C ALA A 227 -5.26 0.76 -0.55
N GLY A 228 -5.66 0.29 0.64
CA GLY A 228 -6.41 1.10 1.61
C GLY A 228 -5.64 2.34 2.04
N MET A 229 -4.35 2.20 2.38
CA MET A 229 -3.49 3.33 2.76
C MET A 229 -3.36 4.35 1.61
N CYS A 230 -3.16 3.89 0.37
CA CYS A 230 -3.10 4.77 -0.80
C CYS A 230 -4.43 5.49 -1.03
N GLY A 231 -5.56 4.78 -0.91
CA GLY A 231 -6.89 5.38 -1.05
C GLY A 231 -7.16 6.47 -0.02
N GLY A 232 -6.85 6.21 1.26
CA GLY A 232 -6.97 7.20 2.33
C GLY A 232 -6.06 8.41 2.12
N ALA A 233 -4.81 8.17 1.70
CA ALA A 233 -3.84 9.23 1.42
C ALA A 233 -4.29 10.16 0.27
N LEU A 234 -4.81 9.61 -0.82
CA LEU A 234 -5.34 10.37 -1.96
C LEU A 234 -6.53 11.24 -1.54
N GLN A 235 -7.47 10.68 -0.77
CA GLN A 235 -8.60 11.45 -0.25
C GLN A 235 -8.18 12.58 0.68
N ALA A 236 -7.19 12.35 1.54
CA ALA A 236 -6.69 13.35 2.48
C ALA A 236 -6.09 14.58 1.78
N VAL A 237 -5.60 14.44 0.54
CA VAL A 237 -5.11 15.55 -0.29
C VAL A 237 -6.16 16.09 -1.27
N GLY A 238 -7.37 15.55 -1.26
CA GLY A 238 -8.50 16.01 -2.07
C GLY A 238 -8.57 15.42 -3.48
N LEU A 239 -7.84 14.32 -3.75
CA LEU A 239 -7.93 13.55 -5.00
C LEU A 239 -9.00 12.45 -4.90
N ASP A 240 -9.59 12.11 -6.03
CA ASP A 240 -10.51 10.99 -6.16
C ASP A 240 -9.71 9.68 -6.35
N PRO A 241 -9.74 8.73 -5.41
CA PRO A 241 -9.00 7.49 -5.52
C PRO A 241 -9.52 6.54 -6.60
N TYR A 242 -10.72 6.78 -7.16
CA TYR A 242 -11.35 5.92 -8.16
C TYR A 242 -10.97 6.27 -9.60
N VAL A 243 -10.55 7.51 -9.87
CA VAL A 243 -10.19 7.98 -11.22
C VAL A 243 -8.68 7.89 -11.41
N GLY A 244 -8.23 6.86 -12.13
CA GLY A 244 -6.83 6.52 -12.36
C GLY A 244 -6.27 7.08 -13.66
N PHE A 245 -4.97 6.88 -13.85
CA PHE A 245 -4.23 7.25 -15.07
C PHE A 245 -3.70 6.02 -15.82
N PHE A 246 -3.44 4.92 -15.09
CA PHE A 246 -2.96 3.64 -15.64
C PHE A 246 -4.04 2.56 -15.62
N HIS A 247 -4.63 2.33 -14.46
CA HIS A 247 -5.72 1.37 -14.35
C HIS A 247 -7.02 1.97 -14.89
N THR A 248 -7.66 1.28 -15.83
CA THR A 248 -8.98 1.65 -16.37
C THR A 248 -10.02 1.77 -15.26
N ASP A 249 -10.85 2.80 -15.32
CA ASP A 249 -11.92 2.99 -14.35
C ASP A 249 -12.96 1.86 -14.43
N ARG A 250 -13.35 1.38 -13.27
CA ARG A 250 -14.40 0.35 -13.12
C ARG A 250 -15.20 0.64 -11.84
N PRO A 251 -16.51 0.42 -11.83
CA PRO A 251 -17.31 0.59 -10.63
C PRO A 251 -16.72 -0.17 -9.43
N GLY A 252 -16.57 0.53 -8.31
CA GLY A 252 -16.04 -0.03 -7.06
C GLY A 252 -14.52 -0.27 -7.03
N ARG A 253 -13.77 0.10 -8.08
CA ARG A 253 -12.31 -0.05 -8.11
C ARG A 253 -11.62 1.28 -7.90
N MET A 254 -10.81 1.39 -6.86
CA MET A 254 -9.99 2.57 -6.58
C MET A 254 -8.79 2.62 -7.54
N SER A 255 -9.02 2.98 -8.81
CA SER A 255 -8.02 2.91 -9.89
C SER A 255 -6.77 3.73 -9.59
N LEU A 256 -6.91 4.98 -9.10
CA LEU A 256 -5.75 5.81 -8.75
C LEU A 256 -5.00 5.28 -7.52
N ALA A 257 -5.72 4.71 -6.55
CA ALA A 257 -5.04 4.08 -5.41
C ALA A 257 -4.21 2.87 -5.83
N LEU A 258 -4.67 2.11 -6.83
CA LEU A 258 -3.90 1.01 -7.41
C LEU A 258 -2.71 1.52 -8.24
N ASP A 259 -2.87 2.63 -8.98
CA ASP A 259 -1.78 3.28 -9.71
C ASP A 259 -0.66 3.71 -8.76
N LEU A 260 -1.01 4.48 -7.73
CA LEU A 260 -0.07 4.96 -6.73
C LEU A 260 0.61 3.79 -5.98
N MET A 261 -0.14 2.74 -5.67
CA MET A 261 0.37 1.55 -4.99
C MET A 261 1.48 0.85 -5.78
N GLU A 262 1.48 0.94 -7.13
CA GLU A 262 2.47 0.26 -7.95
C GLU A 262 3.92 0.64 -7.56
N GLU A 263 4.15 1.90 -7.19
CA GLU A 263 5.46 2.38 -6.75
C GLU A 263 5.96 1.69 -5.47
N PHE A 264 5.06 1.19 -4.64
CA PHE A 264 5.38 0.72 -3.28
C PHE A 264 5.35 -0.80 -3.13
N ARG A 265 4.76 -1.53 -4.08
CA ARG A 265 4.52 -2.98 -3.95
C ARG A 265 5.77 -3.75 -3.55
N SER A 266 6.85 -3.59 -4.30
CA SER A 266 8.09 -4.34 -4.07
C SER A 266 8.80 -3.93 -2.77
N VAL A 267 8.84 -2.64 -2.46
CA VAL A 267 9.62 -2.12 -1.33
C VAL A 267 8.88 -2.15 0.01
N ILE A 268 7.55 -2.05 -0.01
CA ILE A 268 6.75 -2.12 1.22
C ILE A 268 6.22 -3.54 1.44
N VAL A 269 5.48 -4.13 0.47
CA VAL A 269 4.78 -5.41 0.69
C VAL A 269 5.69 -6.60 0.44
N ASP A 270 6.33 -6.68 -0.73
CA ASP A 270 7.07 -7.88 -1.12
C ASP A 270 8.24 -8.13 -0.17
N ARG A 271 9.06 -7.09 0.08
CA ARG A 271 10.15 -7.17 1.05
C ARG A 271 9.68 -7.46 2.47
N PHE A 272 8.53 -6.94 2.84
CA PHE A 272 7.95 -7.21 4.15
C PHE A 272 7.57 -8.69 4.28
N VAL A 273 6.85 -9.24 3.30
CA VAL A 273 6.48 -10.67 3.26
C VAL A 273 7.74 -11.56 3.32
N LEU A 274 8.76 -11.28 2.49
CA LEU A 274 10.03 -12.00 2.54
C LEU A 274 10.68 -11.89 3.92
N THR A 275 10.62 -10.72 4.54
CA THR A 275 11.19 -10.52 5.91
C THR A 275 10.45 -11.36 6.94
N LEU A 276 9.12 -11.45 6.87
CA LEU A 276 8.30 -12.24 7.78
C LEU A 276 8.65 -13.74 7.69
N ILE A 277 8.84 -14.24 6.46
CA ILE A 277 9.23 -15.63 6.22
C ILE A 277 10.68 -15.89 6.69
N ASN A 278 11.62 -15.07 6.23
CA ASN A 278 13.04 -15.26 6.47
C ASN A 278 13.45 -15.05 7.94
N LYS A 279 12.68 -14.27 8.69
CA LYS A 279 12.82 -14.13 10.16
C LYS A 279 11.93 -15.09 10.95
N ARG A 280 11.22 -16.01 10.30
CA ARG A 280 10.30 -16.98 10.93
C ARG A 280 9.24 -16.34 11.82
N ILE A 281 8.81 -15.12 11.49
CA ILE A 281 7.70 -14.42 12.16
C ILE A 281 6.38 -15.06 11.75
N MET A 282 6.22 -15.36 10.45
CA MET A 282 5.10 -16.16 9.94
C MET A 282 5.49 -17.63 9.95
N LYS A 283 4.55 -18.47 10.40
CA LYS A 283 4.74 -19.91 10.60
C LYS A 283 3.68 -20.67 9.79
N PRO A 284 3.93 -21.93 9.40
CA PRO A 284 2.97 -22.74 8.62
C PRO A 284 1.61 -22.89 9.30
N GLU A 285 1.58 -23.06 10.62
CA GLU A 285 0.33 -23.19 11.41
C GLU A 285 -0.57 -21.94 11.37
N TYR A 286 -0.09 -20.82 10.85
CA TYR A 286 -0.87 -19.60 10.66
C TYR A 286 -1.68 -19.57 9.37
N PHE A 287 -1.70 -20.68 8.63
CA PHE A 287 -2.43 -20.79 7.36
C PHE A 287 -3.36 -22.00 7.36
N LEU A 288 -4.48 -21.85 6.66
CA LEU A 288 -5.48 -22.89 6.43
C LEU A 288 -5.77 -23.00 4.95
N THR A 289 -5.70 -24.19 4.41
CA THR A 289 -6.16 -24.50 3.05
C THR A 289 -7.62 -24.92 3.11
N LYS A 290 -8.47 -24.22 2.34
CA LYS A 290 -9.90 -24.54 2.21
C LYS A 290 -10.11 -25.65 1.17
N GLU A 291 -11.30 -26.25 1.15
CA GLU A 291 -11.68 -27.31 0.20
C GLU A 291 -11.50 -26.92 -1.27
N ASN A 292 -11.68 -25.64 -1.60
CA ASN A 292 -11.46 -25.10 -2.95
C ASN A 292 -10.00 -24.73 -3.25
N GLY A 293 -9.05 -25.17 -2.42
CA GLY A 293 -7.62 -24.89 -2.56
C GLY A 293 -7.19 -23.50 -2.12
N ALA A 294 -8.11 -22.61 -1.73
CA ALA A 294 -7.78 -21.27 -1.27
C ALA A 294 -7.02 -21.30 0.06
N VAL A 295 -5.88 -20.64 0.12
CA VAL A 295 -5.12 -20.46 1.34
C VAL A 295 -5.48 -19.14 2.02
N ILE A 296 -5.80 -19.21 3.31
CA ILE A 296 -6.13 -18.05 4.14
C ILE A 296 -5.31 -18.05 5.43
N MET A 297 -5.03 -16.87 5.98
CA MET A 297 -4.41 -16.77 7.30
C MET A 297 -5.44 -17.00 8.41
N THR A 298 -5.04 -17.73 9.45
CA THR A 298 -5.78 -17.86 10.72
C THR A 298 -5.91 -16.51 11.43
N GLU A 299 -6.66 -16.44 12.51
CA GLU A 299 -6.74 -15.22 13.32
C GLU A 299 -5.38 -14.88 13.93
N GLU A 300 -4.66 -15.86 14.44
CA GLU A 300 -3.31 -15.72 14.99
C GLU A 300 -2.33 -15.25 13.91
N GLY A 301 -2.40 -15.82 12.72
CA GLY A 301 -1.58 -15.41 11.58
C GLY A 301 -1.84 -13.96 11.16
N ARG A 302 -3.11 -13.55 11.09
CA ARG A 302 -3.45 -12.14 10.81
C ARG A 302 -2.94 -11.21 11.91
N LYS A 303 -3.08 -11.59 13.17
CA LYS A 303 -2.58 -10.80 14.31
C LYS A 303 -1.06 -10.63 14.25
N ALA A 304 -0.32 -11.70 13.98
CA ALA A 304 1.13 -11.66 13.82
C ALA A 304 1.54 -10.76 12.65
N PHE A 305 0.90 -10.92 11.48
CA PHE A 305 1.14 -10.09 10.29
C PHE A 305 0.86 -8.60 10.58
N LEU A 306 -0.29 -8.26 11.17
CA LEU A 306 -0.69 -6.88 11.43
C LEU A 306 0.18 -6.21 12.50
N SER A 307 0.62 -6.95 13.52
CA SER A 307 1.56 -6.44 14.51
C SER A 307 2.90 -6.05 13.87
N ALA A 308 3.44 -6.95 13.03
CA ALA A 308 4.67 -6.68 12.28
C ALA A 308 4.49 -5.54 11.26
N TRP A 309 3.32 -5.47 10.59
CA TRP A 309 2.97 -4.40 9.65
C TRP A 309 2.95 -3.03 10.33
N GLN A 310 2.39 -2.95 11.55
CA GLN A 310 2.40 -1.72 12.34
C GLN A 310 3.83 -1.27 12.67
N GLY A 311 4.69 -2.20 13.09
CA GLY A 311 6.12 -1.92 13.31
C GLY A 311 6.80 -1.42 12.03
N LYS A 312 6.51 -2.06 10.88
CA LYS A 312 7.06 -1.64 9.58
C LYS A 312 6.65 -0.21 9.20
N LYS A 313 5.41 0.18 9.45
CA LYS A 313 4.95 1.55 9.16
C LYS A 313 5.69 2.62 9.96
N GLN A 314 6.16 2.30 11.16
CA GLN A 314 6.88 3.22 12.04
C GLN A 314 8.38 3.34 11.74
N GLU A 315 8.95 2.44 10.93
CA GLU A 315 10.35 2.55 10.52
C GLU A 315 10.58 3.83 9.72
N MET A 316 11.67 4.54 10.04
CA MET A 316 12.06 5.77 9.36
C MET A 316 12.79 5.50 8.04
N ILE A 317 12.49 6.31 7.04
CA ILE A 317 13.25 6.37 5.78
C ILE A 317 13.56 7.82 5.42
N THR A 318 14.55 8.01 4.57
CA THR A 318 14.72 9.30 3.86
C THR A 318 13.94 9.23 2.56
N HIS A 319 12.95 10.11 2.38
CA HIS A 319 12.15 10.17 1.16
C HIS A 319 13.03 10.62 -0.03
N PRO A 320 13.06 9.85 -1.15
CA PRO A 320 14.05 10.09 -2.20
C PRO A 320 14.00 11.49 -2.82
N PHE A 321 12.81 12.01 -3.05
CA PHE A 321 12.60 13.32 -3.66
C PHE A 321 12.64 14.47 -2.65
N LEU A 322 12.02 14.30 -1.48
CA LEU A 322 11.94 15.37 -0.46
C LEU A 322 13.24 15.53 0.32
N GLY A 323 14.07 14.48 0.43
CA GLY A 323 15.26 14.47 1.27
C GLY A 323 14.98 14.48 2.77
N GLU A 324 13.70 14.35 3.16
CA GLU A 324 13.25 14.40 4.54
C GLU A 324 13.11 12.97 5.13
N LYS A 325 13.37 12.85 6.44
CA LYS A 325 13.10 11.61 7.17
C LYS A 325 11.61 11.52 7.48
N ILE A 326 10.97 10.49 6.97
CA ILE A 326 9.55 10.18 7.23
C ILE A 326 9.39 8.71 7.59
N GLU A 327 8.28 8.36 8.20
CA GLU A 327 7.92 6.98 8.48
C GLU A 327 7.36 6.31 7.21
N TRP A 328 7.62 5.00 7.04
CA TRP A 328 7.09 4.24 5.88
C TRP A 328 5.59 4.39 5.71
N GLY A 329 4.84 4.47 6.80
CA GLY A 329 3.40 4.67 6.76
C GLY A 329 2.96 6.02 6.17
N MET A 330 3.85 7.02 6.14
CA MET A 330 3.58 8.35 5.57
C MET A 330 3.96 8.47 4.10
N VAL A 331 4.66 7.48 3.53
CA VAL A 331 5.10 7.52 2.12
C VAL A 331 3.93 7.67 1.14
N PRO A 332 2.81 6.91 1.25
CA PRO A 332 1.66 7.10 0.36
C PRO A 332 1.08 8.53 0.45
N TYR A 333 1.05 9.13 1.64
CA TYR A 333 0.58 10.51 1.81
C TYR A 333 1.53 11.52 1.16
N ALA A 334 2.84 11.37 1.36
CA ALA A 334 3.84 12.24 0.73
C ALA A 334 3.74 12.20 -0.81
N GLN A 335 3.63 11.01 -1.39
CA GLN A 335 3.47 10.84 -2.85
C GLN A 335 2.11 11.37 -3.35
N SER A 336 1.03 11.20 -2.59
CA SER A 336 -0.27 11.80 -2.90
C SER A 336 -0.20 13.34 -2.92
N MET A 337 0.53 13.95 -1.97
CA MET A 337 0.78 15.39 -1.97
C MET A 337 1.57 15.85 -3.19
N LEU A 338 2.61 15.09 -3.59
CA LEU A 338 3.41 15.40 -4.77
C LEU A 338 2.56 15.31 -6.05
N LEU A 339 1.71 14.28 -6.14
CA LEU A 339 0.75 14.15 -7.25
C LEU A 339 -0.24 15.32 -7.29
N ALA A 340 -0.81 15.71 -6.14
CA ALA A 340 -1.72 16.86 -6.05
C ALA A 340 -1.02 18.18 -6.44
N ARG A 341 0.24 18.37 -6.05
CA ARG A 341 1.05 19.54 -6.45
C ARG A 341 1.31 19.57 -7.95
N PHE A 342 1.66 18.43 -8.54
CA PHE A 342 1.81 18.30 -9.98
C PHE A 342 0.51 18.65 -10.72
N LEU A 343 -0.62 18.08 -10.30
CA LEU A 343 -1.93 18.36 -10.93
C LEU A 343 -2.39 19.81 -10.79
N ARG A 344 -1.88 20.56 -9.79
CA ARG A 344 -2.10 22.00 -9.65
C ARG A 344 -1.15 22.86 -10.49
N GLY A 345 -0.12 22.27 -11.11
CA GLY A 345 0.93 22.98 -11.80
C GLY A 345 2.03 23.56 -10.90
N ASP A 346 2.11 23.12 -9.64
CA ASP A 346 3.18 23.51 -8.70
C ASP A 346 4.50 22.75 -8.98
N LEU A 347 4.45 21.70 -9.78
CA LEU A 347 5.58 20.88 -10.22
C LEU A 347 5.46 20.63 -11.73
N ASP A 348 6.58 20.64 -12.44
CA ASP A 348 6.65 20.38 -13.88
C ASP A 348 6.34 18.92 -14.22
N GLU A 349 6.67 17.99 -13.30
CA GLU A 349 6.46 16.55 -13.47
C GLU A 349 6.14 15.90 -12.10
N TYR A 350 5.36 14.80 -12.13
CA TYR A 350 5.16 13.99 -10.96
C TYR A 350 6.41 13.15 -10.65
N PRO A 351 7.11 13.39 -9.52
CA PRO A 351 8.31 12.64 -9.20
C PRO A 351 7.95 11.26 -8.64
N PRO A 352 8.32 10.15 -9.32
CA PRO A 352 8.08 8.81 -8.80
C PRO A 352 8.89 8.51 -7.55
N PHE A 353 8.41 7.59 -6.73
CA PHE A 353 9.13 7.12 -5.55
C PHE A 353 10.25 6.16 -5.95
N LEU A 354 11.48 6.64 -6.00
CA LEU A 354 12.67 5.88 -6.43
C LEU A 354 13.58 5.59 -5.22
N TRP A 355 13.25 4.53 -4.47
CA TRP A 355 13.98 4.19 -3.24
C TRP A 355 15.15 3.23 -3.50
N LYS A 356 16.35 3.63 -3.03
CA LYS A 356 17.59 2.87 -3.21
C LYS A 356 18.13 2.31 -1.91
#